data_20ef62229a32fdbc0fd6c035886c4493
#
_entry.id   20ef62229a32fdbc0fd6c035886c4493
#
_cell.length_a   1.000
_cell.length_b   1.000
_cell.length_c   1.000
_cell.angle_alpha   90.00
_cell.angle_beta   90.00
_cell.angle_gamma   90.00
#
_symmetry.space_group_name_H-M   'P 1'
#
loop_
_entity.id
_entity.type
_entity.pdbx_description
1 polymer ?
#
loop_
_entity_poly.entity_id
_entity_poly.type
_entity_poly.pdbx_seq_one_letter_code
_entity_poly.pdbx_strand_id
1 'polypeptide(L)'
;MDLDDDFKSAAERVTKLSKRPPNDIMLQLYALYKQGNNRDVTGERPGFADFEGRAKFDSWNKLQGKSMEDAKNEYIALVEQLEKEDTE
;
A
#
# COMPACT_ATOMS: atom_id res chain seq x y z
N MET A 1 -17.25 -6.35 -11.22
CA MET A 1 -16.82 -6.54 -9.81
C MET A 1 -16.72 -5.19 -9.14
N ASP A 2 -16.97 -5.14 -7.87
CA ASP A 2 -16.88 -3.87 -7.17
C ASP A 2 -15.45 -3.55 -6.73
N LEU A 3 -15.25 -2.33 -6.25
CA LEU A 3 -13.92 -1.86 -5.85
C LEU A 3 -13.31 -2.69 -4.73
N ASP A 4 -14.12 -3.11 -3.76
CA ASP A 4 -13.60 -3.90 -2.62
C ASP A 4 -13.09 -5.26 -3.09
N ASP A 5 -13.79 -5.90 -4.01
CA ASP A 5 -13.34 -7.18 -4.58
C ASP A 5 -12.06 -6.99 -5.39
N ASP A 6 -11.97 -5.92 -6.17
CA ASP A 6 -10.78 -5.63 -6.97
C ASP A 6 -9.57 -5.32 -6.07
N PHE A 7 -9.81 -4.58 -4.99
CA PHE A 7 -8.77 -4.26 -4.01
C PHE A 7 -8.25 -5.52 -3.33
N LYS A 8 -9.15 -6.39 -2.90
CA LYS A 8 -8.78 -7.66 -2.27
C LYS A 8 -8.00 -8.54 -3.24
N SER A 9 -8.46 -8.62 -4.48
CA SER A 9 -7.76 -9.37 -5.52
C SER A 9 -6.35 -8.85 -5.74
N ALA A 10 -6.17 -7.53 -5.79
CA ALA A 10 -4.85 -6.92 -5.95
C ALA A 10 -3.93 -7.28 -4.79
N ALA A 11 -4.44 -7.26 -3.56
CA ALA A 11 -3.66 -7.61 -2.38
C ALA A 11 -3.18 -9.07 -2.41
N GLU A 12 -3.98 -9.96 -2.99
CA GLU A 12 -3.59 -11.35 -3.17
C GLU A 12 -2.54 -11.49 -4.29
N ARG A 13 -2.78 -10.83 -5.42
CA ARG A 13 -1.89 -10.94 -6.58
C ARG A 13 -0.50 -10.36 -6.34
N VAL A 14 -0.39 -9.30 -5.55
CA VAL A 14 0.92 -8.67 -5.29
C VAL A 14 1.88 -9.63 -4.57
N THR A 15 1.35 -10.59 -3.82
CA THR A 15 2.19 -11.59 -3.12
C THR A 15 2.78 -12.63 -4.08
N LYS A 16 2.27 -12.67 -5.32
CA LYS A 16 2.68 -13.67 -6.31
C LYS A 16 3.66 -13.14 -7.34
N LEU A 17 4.10 -11.90 -7.19
CA LEU A 17 5.11 -11.32 -8.09
C LEU A 17 6.40 -12.13 -8.01
N SER A 18 7.03 -12.36 -9.17
CA SER A 18 8.29 -13.14 -9.21
C SER A 18 9.46 -12.35 -8.63
N LYS A 19 9.37 -11.02 -8.64
CA LYS A 19 10.39 -10.14 -8.08
C LYS A 19 9.80 -9.29 -6.97
N ARG A 20 10.52 -9.20 -5.85
CA ARG A 20 10.12 -8.32 -4.77
C ARG A 20 10.30 -6.87 -5.20
N PRO A 21 9.27 -6.01 -5.08
CA PRO A 21 9.44 -4.59 -5.39
C PRO A 21 10.49 -3.93 -4.48
N PRO A 22 11.11 -2.82 -4.94
CA PRO A 22 12.03 -2.06 -4.08
C PRO A 22 11.33 -1.58 -2.80
N ASN A 23 12.13 -1.28 -1.78
CA ASN A 23 11.59 -0.88 -0.48
C ASN A 23 10.66 0.32 -0.54
N ASP A 24 10.96 1.32 -1.37
CA ASP A 24 10.10 2.49 -1.51
C ASP A 24 8.72 2.13 -2.06
N ILE A 25 8.68 1.20 -3.01
CA ILE A 25 7.41 0.71 -3.57
C ILE A 25 6.67 -0.14 -2.53
N MET A 26 7.39 -0.95 -1.77
CA MET A 26 6.78 -1.74 -0.69
C MET A 26 6.11 -0.83 0.35
N LEU A 27 6.75 0.30 0.68
CA LEU A 27 6.18 1.27 1.60
C LEU A 27 4.94 1.96 1.02
N GLN A 28 4.96 2.26 -0.28
CA GLN A 28 3.78 2.82 -0.95
C GLN A 28 2.61 1.83 -0.92
N LEU A 29 2.88 0.57 -1.21
CA LEU A 29 1.87 -0.48 -1.16
C LEU A 29 1.27 -0.59 0.24
N TYR A 30 2.13 -0.61 1.27
CA TYR A 30 1.71 -0.66 2.65
C TYR A 30 0.79 0.53 2.98
N ALA A 31 1.24 1.74 2.65
CA ALA A 31 0.51 2.96 2.98
C ALA A 31 -0.86 3.00 2.31
N LEU A 32 -0.91 2.69 1.02
CA LEU A 32 -2.17 2.67 0.27
C LEU A 32 -3.13 1.60 0.80
N TYR A 33 -2.59 0.43 1.15
CA TYR A 33 -3.38 -0.65 1.71
C TYR A 33 -4.00 -0.24 3.06
N LYS A 34 -3.20 0.37 3.93
CA LYS A 34 -3.68 0.84 5.24
C LYS A 34 -4.70 1.97 5.08
N GLN A 35 -4.42 2.94 4.21
CA GLN A 35 -5.35 4.04 3.96
C GLN A 35 -6.67 3.53 3.37
N GLY A 36 -6.60 2.54 2.48
CA GLY A 36 -7.79 1.93 1.88
C GLY A 36 -8.65 1.17 2.89
N ASN A 37 -8.05 0.61 3.93
CA ASN A 37 -8.77 -0.17 4.94
C ASN A 37 -9.13 0.63 6.20
N ASN A 38 -8.29 1.56 6.60
CA ASN A 38 -8.37 2.18 7.94
C ASN A 38 -8.50 3.71 7.91
N ARG A 39 -8.43 4.33 6.74
CA ARG A 39 -8.37 5.79 6.58
C ARG A 39 -7.05 6.32 7.16
N ASP A 40 -7.07 7.51 7.75
CA ASP A 40 -5.87 8.17 8.23
C ASP A 40 -5.18 7.40 9.34
N VAL A 41 -3.85 7.51 9.38
CA VAL A 41 -3.06 6.88 10.44
C VAL A 41 -3.49 7.43 11.80
N THR A 42 -3.54 6.53 12.78
CA THR A 42 -3.85 6.89 14.17
C THR A 42 -2.77 6.35 15.09
N GLY A 43 -2.70 6.90 16.29
CA GLY A 43 -1.73 6.47 17.28
C GLY A 43 -0.42 7.21 17.17
N GLU A 44 0.55 6.77 17.94
CA GLU A 44 1.85 7.43 18.03
C GLU A 44 2.83 6.84 17.03
N ARG A 45 3.71 7.71 16.54
CA ARG A 45 4.83 7.29 15.70
C ARG A 45 5.72 6.34 16.51
N PRO A 46 6.13 5.19 15.96
CA PRO A 46 7.02 4.27 16.66
C PRO A 46 8.31 4.93 17.14
N GLY A 47 8.91 4.36 18.17
CA GLY A 47 10.16 4.88 18.75
C GLY A 47 11.31 4.89 17.75
N PHE A 48 12.32 5.72 18.04
CA PHE A 48 13.41 5.96 17.09
C PHE A 48 14.22 4.72 16.72
N ALA A 49 14.20 3.69 17.56
CA ALA A 49 14.93 2.45 17.29
C ALA A 49 14.16 1.51 16.35
N ASP A 50 12.87 1.76 16.13
CA ASP A 50 12.04 0.95 15.24
C ASP A 50 12.00 1.60 13.86
N PHE A 51 13.08 1.45 13.10
CA PHE A 51 13.22 2.08 11.80
C PHE A 51 12.15 1.64 10.81
N GLU A 52 11.85 0.36 10.77
CA GLU A 52 10.84 -0.17 9.85
C GLU A 52 9.45 0.34 10.21
N GLY A 53 9.10 0.31 11.50
CA GLY A 53 7.81 0.82 11.97
C GLY A 53 7.64 2.30 11.68
N ARG A 54 8.71 3.10 11.85
CA ARG A 54 8.69 4.52 11.54
C ARG A 54 8.49 4.77 10.05
N ALA A 55 9.20 4.03 9.20
CA ALA A 55 9.07 4.17 7.76
C ALA A 55 7.64 3.87 7.30
N LYS A 56 7.04 2.82 7.85
CA LYS A 56 5.66 2.45 7.54
C LYS A 56 4.68 3.52 8.02
N PHE A 57 4.84 3.96 9.26
CA PHE A 57 4.01 5.02 9.83
C PHE A 57 4.08 6.30 9.01
N ASP A 58 5.29 6.73 8.68
CA ASP A 58 5.51 7.96 7.92
C ASP A 58 4.92 7.86 6.51
N SER A 59 5.05 6.72 5.86
CA SER A 59 4.48 6.50 4.52
C SER A 59 2.95 6.59 4.56
N TRP A 60 2.33 5.97 5.55
CA TRP A 60 0.89 6.03 5.72
C TRP A 60 0.44 7.45 6.09
N ASN A 61 1.19 8.13 6.96
CA ASN A 61 0.86 9.50 7.37
C ASN A 61 0.87 10.49 6.20
N LYS A 62 1.68 10.24 5.18
CA LYS A 62 1.71 11.08 3.97
C LYS A 62 0.39 11.04 3.20
N LEU A 63 -0.42 10.02 3.42
CA LEU A 63 -1.70 9.86 2.74
C LEU A 63 -2.87 10.45 3.54
N GLN A 64 -2.57 11.16 4.63
CA GLN A 64 -3.60 11.77 5.46
C GLN A 64 -4.56 12.60 4.61
N GLY A 65 -5.85 12.38 4.80
CA GLY A 65 -6.89 13.07 4.04
C GLY A 65 -7.32 12.37 2.75
N LYS A 66 -6.56 11.38 2.28
CA LYS A 66 -6.94 10.63 1.08
C LYS A 66 -8.11 9.72 1.41
N SER A 67 -9.13 9.69 0.56
CA SER A 67 -10.29 8.83 0.78
C SER A 67 -9.90 7.35 0.65
N MET A 68 -10.67 6.49 1.31
CA MET A 68 -10.49 5.04 1.20
C MET A 68 -10.66 4.59 -0.25
N GLU A 69 -11.62 5.17 -0.96
CA GLU A 69 -11.86 4.84 -2.36
C GLU A 69 -10.64 5.18 -3.23
N ASP A 70 -10.09 6.39 -3.09
CA ASP A 70 -8.92 6.80 -3.85
C ASP A 70 -7.72 5.92 -3.53
N ALA A 71 -7.51 5.61 -2.25
CA ALA A 71 -6.39 4.75 -1.83
C ALA A 71 -6.52 3.35 -2.44
N LYS A 72 -7.72 2.79 -2.45
CA LYS A 72 -7.95 1.48 -3.07
C LYS A 72 -7.67 1.50 -4.56
N ASN A 73 -8.16 2.54 -5.26
CA ASN A 73 -7.93 2.67 -6.69
C ASN A 73 -6.44 2.81 -7.02
N GLU A 74 -5.72 3.60 -6.22
CA GLU A 74 -4.27 3.77 -6.42
C GLU A 74 -3.50 2.50 -6.11
N TYR A 75 -3.93 1.76 -5.09
CA TYR A 75 -3.32 0.47 -4.76
C TYR A 75 -3.46 -0.52 -5.93
N ILE A 76 -4.68 -0.63 -6.45
CA ILE A 76 -4.96 -1.51 -7.59
C ILE A 76 -4.10 -1.13 -8.79
N ALA A 77 -4.04 0.16 -9.11
CA ALA A 77 -3.24 0.65 -10.24
C ALA A 77 -1.75 0.33 -10.06
N LEU A 78 -1.24 0.50 -8.84
CA LEU A 78 0.17 0.19 -8.55
C LEU A 78 0.45 -1.30 -8.70
N VAL A 79 -0.44 -2.16 -8.20
CA VAL A 79 -0.28 -3.62 -8.35
C VAL A 79 -0.29 -4.00 -9.83
N GLU A 80 -1.21 -3.44 -10.60
CA GLU A 80 -1.30 -3.72 -12.04
C GLU A 80 -0.03 -3.30 -12.78
N GLN A 81 0.54 -2.16 -12.39
CA GLN A 81 1.81 -1.70 -12.97
C GLN A 81 2.94 -2.67 -12.65
N LEU A 82 3.01 -3.14 -11.40
CA LEU A 82 4.04 -4.10 -10.98
C LEU A 82 3.87 -5.44 -11.70
N GLU A 83 2.64 -5.89 -11.89
CA GLU A 83 2.36 -7.12 -12.64
C GLU A 83 2.82 -6.99 -14.09
N LYS A 84 2.57 -5.85 -14.70
CA LYS A 84 2.98 -5.59 -16.08
C LYS A 84 4.50 -5.64 -16.22
N GLU A 85 5.20 -5.00 -15.29
CA GLU A 85 6.67 -5.00 -15.27
C GLU A 85 7.23 -6.39 -15.02
N ASP A 86 6.54 -7.19 -14.22
CA ASP A 86 6.97 -8.54 -13.85
C ASP A 86 6.93 -9.50 -15.04
N THR A 87 6.11 -9.23 -16.04
CA THR A 87 5.97 -10.08 -17.23
C THR A 87 6.82 -9.64 -18.41
N GLU A 88 7.51 -8.52 -18.30
CA GLU A 88 8.36 -7.98 -19.36
C GLU A 88 9.75 -8.64 -19.44
#